data_4b9b172d8f0f6bd932081fceb37b93d4
#
_entry.id   4b9b172d8f0f6bd932081fceb37b93d4
#
_cell.length_a   1.000
_cell.length_b   1.000
_cell.length_c   1.000
_cell.angle_alpha   90.00
_cell.angle_beta   90.00
_cell.angle_gamma   90.00
#
_symmetry.space_group_name_H-M   'P 1'
#
loop_
_entity.id
_entity.type
_entity.pdbx_description
1 polymer ?
#
loop_
_entity_poly.entity_id
_entity_poly.type
_entity_poly.pdbx_seq_one_letter_code
_entity_poly.pdbx_strand_id
1 'polypeptide(L)'
;TVRDALKEAFANKSFIYLTLGFFVCGWHIALVATHIPTYMADKGLPDWTPAMVLALIGVFNMAGTITSGYLATRYSKKKILSAIYLLRGVSIIYFIFLPPSIFNSVVFGVTFGFLWLSTVPPTNGIVAHIFGTKYVGLLYGIVFVSHQIGSFLGAYLGGVFYELNGNFDYAWYGSIALSIFAGLIHLPIVEKAIERTQPA
;
A
#
# COMPACT_ATOMS: atom_id res chain seq x y z
N THR A 1 9.56 -9.54 -27.47
CA THR A 1 10.30 -8.27 -27.27
C THR A 1 9.76 -7.52 -26.05
N VAL A 2 10.45 -6.45 -25.61
CA VAL A 2 9.95 -5.53 -24.57
C VAL A 2 8.58 -4.95 -24.93
N ARG A 3 8.43 -4.55 -26.21
CA ARG A 3 7.16 -4.01 -26.73
C ARG A 3 5.99 -4.99 -26.59
N ASP A 4 6.25 -6.26 -26.84
CA ASP A 4 5.21 -7.29 -26.73
C ASP A 4 4.84 -7.54 -25.27
N ALA A 5 5.81 -7.56 -24.35
CA ALA A 5 5.57 -7.68 -22.92
C ALA A 5 4.71 -6.53 -22.37
N LEU A 6 4.96 -5.30 -22.83
CA LEU A 6 4.17 -4.13 -22.48
C LEU A 6 2.74 -4.22 -23.02
N LYS A 7 2.57 -4.58 -24.30
CA LYS A 7 1.24 -4.77 -24.90
C LYS A 7 0.44 -5.85 -24.17
N GLU A 8 1.08 -6.98 -23.86
CA GLU A 8 0.49 -8.08 -23.12
C GLU A 8 0.05 -7.66 -21.72
N ALA A 9 0.89 -6.90 -21.02
CA ALA A 9 0.59 -6.42 -19.68
C ALA A 9 -0.59 -5.43 -19.67
N PHE A 10 -0.58 -4.42 -20.51
CA PHE A 10 -1.65 -3.42 -20.58
C PHE A 10 -2.97 -3.98 -21.15
N ALA A 11 -2.95 -5.07 -21.90
CA ALA A 11 -4.15 -5.79 -22.32
C ALA A 11 -4.73 -6.69 -21.20
N ASN A 12 -3.95 -6.97 -20.15
CA ASN A 12 -4.36 -7.86 -19.05
C ASN A 12 -5.04 -7.07 -17.93
N LYS A 13 -6.32 -7.33 -17.69
CA LYS A 13 -7.10 -6.68 -16.63
C LYS A 13 -6.48 -6.86 -15.23
N SER A 14 -5.89 -8.03 -14.96
CA SER A 14 -5.25 -8.29 -13.66
C SER A 14 -4.06 -7.36 -13.41
N PHE A 15 -3.29 -7.02 -14.46
CA PHE A 15 -2.20 -6.06 -14.37
C PHE A 15 -2.73 -4.65 -14.06
N ILE A 16 -3.81 -4.23 -14.72
CA ILE A 16 -4.43 -2.92 -14.47
C ILE A 16 -4.97 -2.84 -13.03
N TYR A 17 -5.69 -3.86 -12.55
CA TYR A 17 -6.20 -3.89 -11.19
C TYR A 17 -5.07 -3.84 -10.14
N LEU A 18 -3.99 -4.60 -10.38
CA LEU A 18 -2.81 -4.60 -9.52
C LEU A 18 -2.15 -3.22 -9.48
N THR A 19 -1.99 -2.58 -10.64
CA THR A 19 -1.38 -1.25 -10.77
C THR A 19 -2.21 -0.18 -10.05
N LEU A 20 -3.53 -0.17 -10.24
CA LEU A 20 -4.43 0.75 -9.56
C LEU A 20 -4.46 0.52 -8.04
N GLY A 21 -4.45 -0.73 -7.60
CA GLY A 21 -4.41 -1.05 -6.17
C GLY A 21 -3.08 -0.63 -5.53
N PHE A 22 -1.96 -0.79 -6.24
CA PHE A 22 -0.65 -0.44 -5.70
C PHE A 22 -0.41 1.08 -5.59
N PHE A 23 -1.14 1.89 -6.35
CA PHE A 23 -1.24 3.34 -6.15
C PHE A 23 -1.61 3.69 -4.70
N VAL A 24 -2.57 2.97 -4.13
CA VAL A 24 -3.05 3.23 -2.76
C VAL A 24 -1.96 2.95 -1.72
N CYS A 25 -1.06 1.99 -1.99
CA CYS A 25 0.10 1.77 -1.12
C CYS A 25 0.94 3.04 -1.01
N GLY A 26 1.29 3.64 -2.14
CA GLY A 26 2.06 4.89 -2.18
C GLY A 26 1.37 6.04 -1.44
N TRP A 27 0.08 6.23 -1.69
CA TRP A 27 -0.72 7.24 -0.98
C TRP A 27 -0.60 7.10 0.54
N HIS A 28 -0.87 5.91 1.07
CA HIS A 28 -0.82 5.69 2.52
C HIS A 28 0.56 5.93 3.12
N ILE A 29 1.60 5.42 2.46
CA ILE A 29 2.97 5.53 2.93
C ILE A 29 3.39 6.99 3.01
N ALA A 30 3.20 7.74 1.93
CA ALA A 30 3.63 9.13 1.87
C ALA A 30 2.81 10.03 2.77
N LEU A 31 1.47 9.84 2.83
CA LEU A 31 0.63 10.61 3.74
C LEU A 31 1.08 10.43 5.19
N VAL A 32 1.24 9.20 5.64
CA VAL A 32 1.63 8.90 7.03
C VAL A 32 3.04 9.40 7.31
N ALA A 33 4.02 9.10 6.46
CA ALA A 33 5.41 9.51 6.68
C ALA A 33 5.58 11.02 6.74
N THR A 34 4.81 11.77 5.93
CA THR A 34 4.94 13.22 5.84
C THR A 34 4.16 13.96 6.92
N HIS A 35 2.94 13.50 7.23
CA HIS A 35 2.00 14.30 8.03
C HIS A 35 1.78 13.81 9.46
N ILE A 36 2.27 12.63 9.83
CA ILE A 36 2.18 12.13 11.23
C ILE A 36 2.73 13.11 12.26
N PRO A 37 3.89 13.79 12.03
CA PRO A 37 4.40 14.73 13.02
C PRO A 37 3.43 15.87 13.32
N THR A 38 2.94 16.54 12.29
CA THR A 38 1.98 17.64 12.43
C THR A 38 0.65 17.15 13.01
N TYR A 39 0.12 16.03 12.50
CA TYR A 39 -1.13 15.46 13.02
C TYR A 39 -1.06 15.16 14.53
N MET A 40 0.03 14.58 15.01
CA MET A 40 0.20 14.27 16.42
C MET A 40 0.39 15.52 17.28
N ALA A 41 1.11 16.52 16.77
CA ALA A 41 1.26 17.81 17.43
C ALA A 41 -0.09 18.53 17.59
N ASP A 42 -0.92 18.56 16.55
CA ASP A 42 -2.29 19.13 16.60
C ASP A 42 -3.20 18.40 17.60
N LYS A 43 -2.94 17.13 17.86
CA LYS A 43 -3.66 16.33 18.88
C LYS A 43 -3.07 16.48 20.28
N GLY A 44 -2.06 17.34 20.49
CA GLY A 44 -1.45 17.60 21.78
C GLY A 44 -0.59 16.44 22.32
N LEU A 45 -0.11 15.56 21.45
CA LEU A 45 0.80 14.48 21.86
C LEU A 45 2.22 15.02 22.04
N PRO A 46 3.04 14.42 22.93
CA PRO A 46 4.43 14.83 23.14
C PRO A 46 5.27 14.80 21.84
N ASP A 47 6.20 15.74 21.68
CA ASP A 47 7.03 15.93 20.47
C ASP A 47 7.85 14.71 20.06
N TRP A 48 8.16 13.80 20.97
CA TRP A 48 8.87 12.55 20.66
C TRP A 48 7.96 11.44 20.10
N THR A 49 6.65 11.55 20.24
CA THR A 49 5.68 10.52 19.84
C THR A 49 5.71 10.21 18.34
N PRO A 50 5.80 11.19 17.42
CA PRO A 50 5.90 10.91 15.99
C PRO A 50 7.14 10.08 15.63
N ALA A 51 8.29 10.42 16.21
CA ALA A 51 9.54 9.69 15.99
C ALA A 51 9.44 8.24 16.47
N MET A 52 8.84 8.02 17.63
CA MET A 52 8.55 6.67 18.14
C MET A 52 7.65 5.88 17.20
N VAL A 53 6.56 6.48 16.71
CA VAL A 53 5.63 5.80 15.78
C VAL A 53 6.34 5.42 14.48
N LEU A 54 7.11 6.32 13.89
CA LEU A 54 7.88 6.03 12.67
C LEU A 54 8.94 4.94 12.91
N ALA A 55 9.58 4.92 14.07
CA ALA A 55 10.50 3.85 14.44
C ALA A 55 9.79 2.49 14.58
N LEU A 56 8.63 2.45 15.23
CA LEU A 56 7.80 1.25 15.32
C LEU A 56 7.35 0.77 13.93
N ILE A 57 6.91 1.68 13.06
CA ILE A 57 6.59 1.35 11.67
C ILE A 57 7.80 0.68 11.00
N GLY A 58 9.00 1.24 11.13
CA GLY A 58 10.22 0.67 10.55
C GLY A 58 10.51 -0.76 11.04
N VAL A 59 10.44 -0.98 12.35
CA VAL A 59 10.71 -2.30 12.96
C VAL A 59 9.66 -3.34 12.52
N PHE A 60 8.38 -3.01 12.66
CA PHE A 60 7.30 -3.96 12.36
C PHE A 60 7.12 -4.17 10.85
N ASN A 61 7.54 -3.23 10.01
CA ASN A 61 7.59 -3.40 8.56
C ASN A 61 8.48 -4.58 8.13
N MET A 62 9.60 -4.81 8.80
CA MET A 62 10.47 -5.98 8.50
C MET A 62 9.71 -7.28 8.76
N ALA A 63 9.08 -7.40 9.93
CA ALA A 63 8.31 -8.58 10.29
C ALA A 63 7.13 -8.81 9.32
N GLY A 64 6.40 -7.75 8.99
CA GLY A 64 5.26 -7.81 8.07
C GLY A 64 5.66 -8.22 6.65
N THR A 65 6.73 -7.64 6.12
CA THR A 65 7.23 -7.95 4.77
C THR A 65 7.69 -9.40 4.66
N ILE A 66 8.43 -9.91 5.65
CA ILE A 66 8.84 -11.31 5.70
C ILE A 66 7.62 -12.23 5.78
N THR A 67 6.67 -11.91 6.67
CA THR A 67 5.43 -12.69 6.83
C THR A 67 4.62 -12.73 5.55
N SER A 68 4.40 -11.59 4.92
CA SER A 68 3.61 -11.53 3.67
C SER A 68 4.31 -12.25 2.52
N GLY A 69 5.64 -12.16 2.44
CA GLY A 69 6.44 -12.92 1.48
C GLY A 69 6.27 -14.43 1.67
N TYR A 70 6.38 -14.91 2.90
CA TYR A 70 6.15 -16.32 3.22
C TYR A 70 4.70 -16.76 2.90
N LEU A 71 3.71 -15.98 3.30
CA LEU A 71 2.31 -16.30 3.01
C LEU A 71 2.04 -16.32 1.50
N ALA A 72 2.67 -15.43 0.72
CA ALA A 72 2.52 -15.37 -0.73
C ALA A 72 3.06 -16.60 -1.48
N THR A 73 3.89 -17.43 -0.83
CA THR A 73 4.33 -18.73 -1.39
C THR A 73 3.28 -19.82 -1.21
N ARG A 74 2.38 -19.68 -0.23
CA ARG A 74 1.43 -20.74 0.16
C ARG A 74 -0.04 -20.41 -0.16
N TYR A 75 -0.38 -19.13 -0.19
CA TYR A 75 -1.74 -18.66 -0.33
C TYR A 75 -1.90 -17.73 -1.55
N SER A 76 -3.16 -17.50 -1.94
CA SER A 76 -3.51 -16.56 -3.01
C SER A 76 -3.01 -15.14 -2.69
N LYS A 77 -2.14 -14.63 -3.54
CA LYS A 77 -1.49 -13.31 -3.38
C LYS A 77 -2.50 -12.17 -3.42
N LYS A 78 -3.53 -12.27 -4.28
CA LYS A 78 -4.61 -11.29 -4.36
C LYS A 78 -5.42 -11.19 -3.06
N LYS A 79 -5.68 -12.33 -2.39
CA LYS A 79 -6.38 -12.34 -1.11
C LYS A 79 -5.53 -11.73 0.01
N ILE A 80 -4.22 -12.00 -0.02
CA ILE A 80 -3.26 -11.37 0.90
C ILE A 80 -3.26 -9.85 0.70
N LEU A 81 -3.18 -9.36 -0.55
CA LEU A 81 -3.24 -7.93 -0.85
C LEU A 81 -4.55 -7.31 -0.39
N SER A 82 -5.68 -7.92 -0.71
CA SER A 82 -6.99 -7.46 -0.25
C SER A 82 -7.04 -7.32 1.27
N ALA A 83 -6.60 -8.37 1.99
CA ALA A 83 -6.57 -8.35 3.47
C ALA A 83 -5.67 -7.24 4.01
N ILE A 84 -4.46 -7.06 3.45
CA ILE A 84 -3.52 -6.01 3.89
C ILE A 84 -4.16 -4.63 3.74
N TYR A 85 -4.79 -4.32 2.59
CA TYR A 85 -5.40 -3.01 2.38
C TYR A 85 -6.60 -2.78 3.30
N LEU A 86 -7.47 -3.76 3.48
CA LEU A 86 -8.59 -3.64 4.41
C LEU A 86 -8.12 -3.46 5.86
N LEU A 87 -7.12 -4.22 6.30
CA LEU A 87 -6.54 -4.08 7.63
C LEU A 87 -5.85 -2.72 7.84
N ARG A 88 -5.23 -2.14 6.79
CA ARG A 88 -4.74 -0.75 6.85
C ARG A 88 -5.88 0.23 7.10
N GLY A 89 -7.01 0.08 6.40
CA GLY A 89 -8.20 0.87 6.65
C GLY A 89 -8.68 0.77 8.09
N VAL A 90 -8.74 -0.45 8.63
CA VAL A 90 -9.08 -0.67 10.05
C VAL A 90 -8.08 0.01 10.99
N SER A 91 -6.77 -0.10 10.71
CA SER A 91 -5.73 0.56 11.52
C SER A 91 -5.85 2.09 11.48
N ILE A 92 -6.19 2.68 10.32
CA ILE A 92 -6.43 4.12 10.19
C ILE A 92 -7.69 4.52 10.97
N ILE A 93 -8.80 3.78 10.81
CA ILE A 93 -10.05 4.03 11.55
C ILE A 93 -9.78 4.01 13.07
N TYR A 94 -9.08 2.98 13.54
CA TYR A 94 -8.67 2.90 14.94
C TYR A 94 -7.93 4.16 15.39
N PHE A 95 -6.95 4.59 14.62
CA PHE A 95 -6.06 5.70 14.98
C PHE A 95 -6.75 7.05 15.03
N ILE A 96 -7.67 7.34 14.09
CA ILE A 96 -8.31 8.66 13.99
C ILE A 96 -9.56 8.81 14.86
N PHE A 97 -10.26 7.72 15.15
CA PHE A 97 -11.53 7.77 15.92
C PHE A 97 -11.36 7.51 17.42
N LEU A 98 -10.26 6.93 17.85
CA LEU A 98 -9.98 6.77 19.27
C LEU A 98 -9.30 8.01 19.87
N PRO A 99 -9.47 8.24 21.19
CA PRO A 99 -8.83 9.38 21.84
C PRO A 99 -7.32 9.40 21.64
N PRO A 100 -6.73 10.57 21.32
CA PRO A 100 -5.28 10.69 21.14
C PRO A 100 -4.56 10.26 22.43
N SER A 101 -3.66 9.30 22.32
CA SER A 101 -2.84 8.81 23.43
C SER A 101 -1.58 8.13 22.93
N ILE A 102 -0.56 8.06 23.78
CA ILE A 102 0.68 7.34 23.47
C ILE A 102 0.38 5.87 23.17
N PHE A 103 -0.52 5.24 23.95
CA PHE A 103 -0.89 3.85 23.73
C PHE A 103 -1.51 3.62 22.35
N ASN A 104 -2.50 4.44 21.96
CA ASN A 104 -3.13 4.31 20.64
C ASN A 104 -2.14 4.59 19.49
N SER A 105 -1.19 5.49 19.71
CA SER A 105 -0.10 5.77 18.77
C SER A 105 0.85 4.57 18.61
N VAL A 106 1.18 3.88 19.71
CA VAL A 106 1.97 2.63 19.67
C VAL A 106 1.22 1.54 18.90
N VAL A 107 -0.07 1.32 19.21
CA VAL A 107 -0.89 0.32 18.51
C VAL A 107 -0.94 0.61 17.01
N PHE A 108 -1.14 1.88 16.63
CA PHE A 108 -1.08 2.28 15.22
C PHE A 108 0.29 2.01 14.59
N GLY A 109 1.39 2.43 15.25
CA GLY A 109 2.76 2.22 14.76
C GLY A 109 3.08 0.75 14.53
N VAL A 110 2.63 -0.12 15.42
CA VAL A 110 2.80 -1.59 15.32
C VAL A 110 1.95 -2.17 14.18
N THR A 111 0.66 -1.91 14.20
CA THR A 111 -0.30 -2.53 13.25
C THR A 111 -0.11 -2.01 11.84
N PHE A 112 -0.03 -0.69 11.68
CA PHE A 112 0.20 -0.08 10.37
C PHE A 112 1.60 -0.39 9.84
N GLY A 113 2.61 -0.41 10.74
CA GLY A 113 3.98 -0.80 10.43
C GLY A 113 4.06 -2.23 9.89
N PHE A 114 3.42 -3.19 10.55
CA PHE A 114 3.36 -4.58 10.06
C PHE A 114 2.77 -4.68 8.65
N LEU A 115 1.84 -3.79 8.31
CA LEU A 115 1.20 -3.76 6.99
C LEU A 115 1.93 -2.86 5.97
N TRP A 116 2.97 -2.10 6.39
CA TRP A 116 3.59 -0.99 5.64
C TRP A 116 4.05 -1.36 4.23
N LEU A 117 5.03 -2.23 4.08
CA LEU A 117 5.48 -2.74 2.78
C LEU A 117 5.11 -4.21 2.54
N SER A 118 4.22 -4.75 3.35
CA SER A 118 3.73 -6.12 3.21
C SER A 118 3.01 -6.39 1.88
N THR A 119 2.67 -5.35 1.14
CA THR A 119 2.11 -5.45 -0.22
C THR A 119 3.15 -5.75 -1.29
N VAL A 120 4.43 -5.46 -1.05
CA VAL A 120 5.50 -5.56 -2.05
C VAL A 120 5.75 -7.01 -2.53
N PRO A 121 5.97 -7.99 -1.63
CA PRO A 121 6.22 -9.37 -2.06
C PRO A 121 5.06 -9.99 -2.84
N PRO A 122 3.79 -9.92 -2.39
CA PRO A 122 2.69 -10.51 -3.15
C PRO A 122 2.43 -9.76 -4.47
N THR A 123 2.64 -8.44 -4.56
CA THR A 123 2.51 -7.67 -5.81
C THR A 123 3.52 -8.13 -6.85
N ASN A 124 4.80 -8.19 -6.48
CA ASN A 124 5.85 -8.69 -7.36
C ASN A 124 5.59 -10.16 -7.75
N GLY A 125 5.13 -10.97 -6.78
CA GLY A 125 4.77 -12.37 -6.99
C GLY A 125 3.64 -12.56 -8.00
N ILE A 126 2.63 -11.67 -8.04
CA ILE A 126 1.56 -11.71 -9.06
C ILE A 126 2.12 -11.40 -10.45
N VAL A 127 2.95 -10.34 -10.57
CA VAL A 127 3.59 -9.98 -11.85
C VAL A 127 4.43 -11.14 -12.37
N ALA A 128 5.29 -11.73 -11.52
CA ALA A 128 6.14 -12.85 -11.88
C ALA A 128 5.34 -14.10 -12.27
N HIS A 129 4.22 -14.37 -11.57
CA HIS A 129 3.38 -15.53 -11.84
C HIS A 129 2.59 -15.40 -13.16
N ILE A 130 2.05 -14.23 -13.45
CA ILE A 130 1.24 -14.02 -14.66
C ILE A 130 2.13 -13.89 -15.91
N PHE A 131 3.21 -13.09 -15.84
CA PHE A 131 4.00 -12.70 -17.00
C PHE A 131 5.35 -13.43 -17.11
N GLY A 132 5.70 -14.26 -16.12
CA GLY A 132 7.01 -14.91 -16.05
C GLY A 132 8.12 -13.96 -15.60
N THR A 133 9.33 -14.51 -15.42
CA THR A 133 10.46 -13.79 -14.82
C THR A 133 11.25 -12.92 -15.79
N LYS A 134 11.16 -13.16 -17.10
CA LYS A 134 12.00 -12.49 -18.12
C LYS A 134 11.90 -10.97 -18.09
N TYR A 135 10.70 -10.41 -17.91
CA TYR A 135 10.44 -8.96 -17.91
C TYR A 135 9.85 -8.48 -16.57
N VAL A 136 9.97 -9.28 -15.51
CA VAL A 136 9.34 -8.96 -14.21
C VAL A 136 9.82 -7.62 -13.65
N GLY A 137 11.10 -7.29 -13.75
CA GLY A 137 11.64 -6.01 -13.29
C GLY A 137 11.03 -4.82 -14.01
N LEU A 138 10.86 -4.90 -15.32
CA LEU A 138 10.22 -3.84 -16.11
C LEU A 138 8.74 -3.68 -15.73
N LEU A 139 7.98 -4.77 -15.72
CA LEU A 139 6.55 -4.74 -15.46
C LEU A 139 6.26 -4.32 -14.02
N TYR A 140 7.01 -4.84 -13.05
CA TYR A 140 6.91 -4.38 -11.67
C TYR A 140 7.32 -2.91 -11.53
N GLY A 141 8.32 -2.44 -12.27
CA GLY A 141 8.68 -1.02 -12.32
C GLY A 141 7.53 -0.13 -12.75
N ILE A 142 6.70 -0.54 -13.72
CA ILE A 142 5.49 0.19 -14.14
C ILE A 142 4.45 0.22 -13.01
N VAL A 143 4.21 -0.92 -12.35
CA VAL A 143 3.34 -0.98 -11.17
C VAL A 143 3.87 -0.03 -10.08
N PHE A 144 5.19 0.03 -9.91
CA PHE A 144 5.83 0.91 -8.93
C PHE A 144 5.74 2.41 -9.32
N VAL A 145 5.68 2.76 -10.60
CA VAL A 145 5.38 4.15 -11.02
C VAL A 145 4.01 4.59 -10.51
N SER A 146 3.01 3.72 -10.57
CA SER A 146 1.69 4.01 -9.98
C SER A 146 1.76 4.28 -8.47
N HIS A 147 2.57 3.49 -7.74
CA HIS A 147 2.86 3.73 -6.34
C HIS A 147 3.49 5.13 -6.11
N GLN A 148 4.45 5.54 -6.95
CA GLN A 148 5.09 6.85 -6.83
C GLN A 148 4.12 8.00 -7.10
N ILE A 149 3.20 7.85 -8.06
CA ILE A 149 2.11 8.81 -8.29
C ILE A 149 1.21 8.90 -7.05
N GLY A 150 0.86 7.75 -6.46
CA GLY A 150 0.13 7.69 -5.19
C GLY A 150 0.86 8.39 -4.06
N SER A 151 2.18 8.17 -3.93
CA SER A 151 3.03 8.79 -2.92
C SER A 151 3.07 10.32 -3.08
N PHE A 152 3.26 10.80 -4.30
CA PHE A 152 3.21 12.24 -4.58
C PHE A 152 1.87 12.84 -4.17
N LEU A 153 0.76 12.23 -4.59
CA LEU A 153 -0.57 12.74 -4.28
C LEU A 153 -0.90 12.64 -2.79
N GLY A 154 -0.48 11.60 -2.09
CA GLY A 154 -0.69 11.44 -0.65
C GLY A 154 0.02 12.53 0.17
N ALA A 155 1.29 12.81 -0.16
CA ALA A 155 2.03 13.88 0.48
C ALA A 155 1.47 15.27 0.11
N TYR A 156 1.24 15.52 -1.18
CA TYR A 156 0.81 16.83 -1.67
C TYR A 156 -0.63 17.18 -1.20
N LEU A 157 -1.59 16.29 -1.46
CA LEU A 157 -2.98 16.56 -1.10
C LEU A 157 -3.20 16.56 0.42
N GLY A 158 -2.43 15.78 1.18
CA GLY A 158 -2.44 15.86 2.64
C GLY A 158 -2.13 17.28 3.14
N GLY A 159 -1.10 17.93 2.57
CA GLY A 159 -0.78 19.33 2.86
C GLY A 159 -1.88 20.30 2.40
N VAL A 160 -2.39 20.15 1.18
CA VAL A 160 -3.48 20.98 0.64
C VAL A 160 -4.74 20.90 1.51
N PHE A 161 -5.15 19.70 1.92
CA PHE A 161 -6.30 19.55 2.82
C PHE A 161 -6.08 20.23 4.17
N TYR A 162 -4.86 20.15 4.70
CA TYR A 162 -4.51 20.83 5.94
C TYR A 162 -4.56 22.35 5.79
N GLU A 163 -3.99 22.90 4.73
CA GLU A 163 -4.03 24.35 4.46
C GLU A 163 -5.45 24.89 4.30
N LEU A 164 -6.32 24.14 3.64
CA LEU A 164 -7.70 24.57 3.38
C LEU A 164 -8.64 24.41 4.58
N ASN A 165 -8.40 23.39 5.44
CA ASN A 165 -9.37 23.03 6.48
C ASN A 165 -8.81 23.12 7.91
N GLY A 166 -7.50 23.37 8.07
CA GLY A 166 -6.84 23.40 9.37
C GLY A 166 -6.72 22.04 10.05
N ASN A 167 -6.99 20.94 9.33
CA ASN A 167 -6.88 19.57 9.83
C ASN A 167 -6.67 18.55 8.68
N PHE A 168 -6.37 17.29 9.06
CA PHE A 168 -6.13 16.20 8.11
C PHE A 168 -7.34 15.30 7.88
N ASP A 169 -8.54 15.64 8.33
CA ASP A 169 -9.70 14.75 8.33
C ASP A 169 -10.03 14.22 6.93
N TYR A 170 -10.05 15.09 5.92
CA TYR A 170 -10.30 14.69 4.53
C TYR A 170 -9.23 13.74 3.98
N ALA A 171 -7.96 13.93 4.35
CA ALA A 171 -6.87 13.03 3.96
C ALA A 171 -7.03 11.64 4.59
N TRP A 172 -7.43 11.58 5.85
CA TRP A 172 -7.67 10.32 6.54
C TRP A 172 -8.92 9.60 6.01
N TYR A 173 -10.04 10.30 5.81
CA TYR A 173 -11.24 9.71 5.21
C TYR A 173 -11.00 9.22 3.79
N GLY A 174 -10.27 9.99 2.98
CA GLY A 174 -9.81 9.57 1.66
C GLY A 174 -8.97 8.29 1.73
N SER A 175 -8.08 8.17 2.73
CA SER A 175 -7.25 6.98 2.94
C SER A 175 -8.08 5.75 3.31
N ILE A 176 -9.13 5.90 4.12
CA ILE A 176 -10.07 4.81 4.43
C ILE A 176 -10.80 4.36 3.15
N ALA A 177 -11.33 5.30 2.38
CA ALA A 177 -12.01 4.99 1.12
C ALA A 177 -11.10 4.28 0.12
N LEU A 178 -9.84 4.75 -0.01
CA LEU A 178 -8.81 4.12 -0.84
C LEU A 178 -8.43 2.72 -0.32
N SER A 179 -8.40 2.50 0.99
CA SER A 179 -8.18 1.17 1.57
C SER A 179 -9.25 0.17 1.13
N ILE A 180 -10.51 0.58 1.18
CA ILE A 180 -11.65 -0.24 0.74
C ILE A 180 -11.55 -0.50 -0.76
N PHE A 181 -11.32 0.56 -1.55
CA PHE A 181 -11.12 0.45 -3.00
C PHE A 181 -10.00 -0.56 -3.33
N ALA A 182 -8.82 -0.41 -2.72
CA ALA A 182 -7.70 -1.32 -2.98
C ALA A 182 -8.00 -2.74 -2.52
N GLY A 183 -8.64 -2.91 -1.37
CA GLY A 183 -9.08 -4.23 -0.90
C GLY A 183 -9.98 -4.94 -1.91
N LEU A 184 -10.93 -4.21 -2.48
CA LEU A 184 -11.90 -4.77 -3.43
C LEU A 184 -11.33 -4.98 -4.83
N ILE A 185 -10.52 -4.04 -5.35
CA ILE A 185 -9.99 -4.12 -6.73
C ILE A 185 -8.99 -5.26 -6.92
N HIS A 186 -8.38 -5.77 -5.85
CA HIS A 186 -7.50 -6.94 -5.92
C HIS A 186 -8.27 -8.26 -6.07
N LEU A 187 -9.53 -8.36 -5.64
CA LEU A 187 -10.29 -9.61 -5.65
C LEU A 187 -10.53 -10.20 -7.05
N PRO A 188 -10.84 -9.42 -8.10
CA PRO A 188 -11.04 -9.94 -9.46
C PRO A 188 -9.75 -10.34 -10.17
N ILE A 189 -8.55 -10.11 -9.61
CA ILE A 189 -7.28 -10.53 -10.20
C ILE A 189 -7.30 -12.05 -10.44
N VAL A 190 -6.95 -12.46 -11.64
CA VAL A 190 -6.78 -13.85 -12.02
C VAL A 190 -5.30 -14.22 -11.93
N GLU A 191 -4.94 -15.04 -10.95
CA GLU A 191 -3.59 -15.52 -10.72
C GLU A 191 -3.30 -16.73 -11.61
N LYS A 192 -3.34 -16.57 -12.95
CA LYS A 192 -3.03 -17.62 -13.93
C LYS A 192 -1.94 -17.11 -14.88
N ALA A 193 -0.91 -17.94 -15.09
CA ALA A 193 0.13 -17.64 -16.06
C ALA A 193 -0.46 -17.51 -17.48
N ILE A 194 0.06 -16.57 -18.25
CA ILE A 194 -0.33 -16.40 -19.65
C ILE A 194 0.25 -17.55 -20.46
N GLU A 195 -0.62 -18.29 -21.14
CA GLU A 195 -0.21 -19.35 -22.07
C GLU A 195 0.40 -18.70 -23.31
N ARG A 196 1.70 -18.80 -23.46
CA ARG A 196 2.39 -18.42 -24.69
C ARG A 196 2.56 -19.67 -25.55
N THR A 197 1.88 -19.73 -26.68
CA THR A 197 2.20 -20.70 -27.73
C THR A 197 3.68 -20.54 -28.08
N GLN A 198 4.50 -21.53 -27.75
CA GLN A 198 5.87 -21.55 -28.28
C GLN A 198 5.74 -21.63 -29.80
N PRO A 199 6.45 -20.77 -30.55
CA PRO A 199 6.62 -21.04 -31.97
C PRO A 199 7.35 -22.39 -32.09
N ALA A 200 6.76 -23.28 -32.88
CA ALA A 200 7.32 -24.58 -33.21
C ALA A 200 8.70 -24.43 -33.89
#